data_913da09ddbd0b0ac58ace0bd49f38bb3
#
_entry.id   913da09ddbd0b0ac58ace0bd49f38bb3
#
_cell.length_a   1.000
_cell.length_b   1.000
_cell.length_c   1.000
_cell.angle_alpha   90.00
_cell.angle_beta   90.00
_cell.angle_gamma   90.00
#
_symmetry.space_group_name_H-M   'P 1'
#
loop_
_entity.id
_entity.type
_entity.pdbx_description
1 polymer ?
#
loop_
_entity_poly.entity_id
_entity_poly.type
_entity_poly.pdbx_seq_one_letter_code
_entity_poly.pdbx_strand_id
1 'polypeptide(L)'
;MTQPLLSVNNLTHLYAPGKGFNNVSFDLWPGEVLGIVGESGSGKTTLLKSISSRLTPQSGEIQYQNRSLYGMSEADRRCLLRTEWGVVHQHPLDGLRRQVSAGGNIGERLMATGARHYGEIRATAQRWLEEVEIPASRIDDLPTTFSGGMQQRLQIARNLVTHPRLVFMDEPTGGLDVSVQARLLDLLRGLVVDLDLAVVIVTHDLGVARLLADRLLVMKQGQVVESGLTDRVLDDPHHPYTQLLVSSVLQN
;
A
#
# COMPACT_ATOMS: atom_id res chain seq x y z
N MET A 1 3.79 -26.97 1.19
CA MET A 1 3.81 -25.96 0.11
C MET A 1 3.27 -24.68 0.73
N THR A 2 4.04 -23.61 0.70
CA THR A 2 3.58 -22.28 1.13
C THR A 2 2.45 -21.84 0.20
N GLN A 3 1.35 -21.35 0.79
CA GLN A 3 0.20 -20.85 0.03
C GLN A 3 0.32 -19.32 -0.12
N PRO A 4 -0.15 -18.72 -1.23
CA PRO A 4 -0.17 -17.28 -1.38
C PRO A 4 -1.04 -16.63 -0.29
N LEU A 5 -0.63 -15.46 0.18
CA LEU A 5 -1.40 -14.66 1.12
C LEU A 5 -2.62 -14.03 0.44
N LEU A 6 -2.39 -13.49 -0.77
CA LEU A 6 -3.43 -12.92 -1.62
C LEU A 6 -3.31 -13.54 -3.02
N SER A 7 -4.42 -14.04 -3.57
CA SER A 7 -4.49 -14.55 -4.94
C SER A 7 -5.55 -13.78 -5.72
N VAL A 8 -5.18 -13.28 -6.88
CA VAL A 8 -6.04 -12.50 -7.78
C VAL A 8 -6.13 -13.24 -9.11
N ASN A 9 -7.35 -13.58 -9.53
CA ASN A 9 -7.59 -14.40 -10.71
C ASN A 9 -8.54 -13.70 -11.68
N ASN A 10 -8.06 -13.42 -12.89
CA ASN A 10 -8.81 -12.87 -14.04
C ASN A 10 -9.66 -11.64 -13.66
N LEU A 11 -9.11 -10.80 -12.77
CA LEU A 11 -9.84 -9.65 -12.24
C LEU A 11 -10.04 -8.59 -13.31
N THR A 12 -11.28 -8.07 -13.41
CA THR A 12 -11.65 -7.05 -14.40
C THR A 12 -12.56 -6.00 -13.78
N HIS A 13 -12.26 -4.74 -14.04
CA HIS A 13 -13.13 -3.61 -13.77
C HIS A 13 -12.90 -2.47 -14.76
N LEU A 14 -13.90 -2.16 -15.58
CA LEU A 14 -13.86 -1.13 -16.60
C LEU A 14 -14.96 -0.08 -16.33
N TYR A 15 -14.56 1.18 -16.16
CA TYR A 15 -15.52 2.30 -16.10
C TYR A 15 -16.07 2.69 -17.48
N ALA A 16 -15.20 2.54 -18.51
CA ALA A 16 -15.46 2.80 -19.91
C ALA A 16 -14.43 2.03 -20.75
N PRO A 17 -14.61 1.91 -22.09
CA PRO A 17 -13.60 1.31 -22.96
C PRO A 17 -12.23 1.92 -22.73
N GLY A 18 -11.25 1.09 -22.37
CA GLY A 18 -9.87 1.52 -22.08
C GLY A 18 -9.64 2.22 -20.74
N LYS A 19 -10.65 2.34 -19.88
CA LYS A 19 -10.52 2.97 -18.55
C LYS A 19 -10.81 1.95 -17.44
N GLY A 20 -9.81 1.63 -16.65
CA GLY A 20 -9.86 0.62 -15.60
C GLY A 20 -8.78 -0.44 -15.83
N PHE A 21 -9.08 -1.70 -15.55
CA PHE A 21 -8.17 -2.82 -15.80
C PHE A 21 -8.94 -4.06 -16.24
N ASN A 22 -8.27 -4.95 -16.96
CA ASN A 22 -8.87 -6.12 -17.58
C ASN A 22 -7.97 -7.36 -17.45
N ASN A 23 -8.57 -8.46 -17.00
CA ASN A 23 -7.95 -9.78 -16.93
C ASN A 23 -6.60 -9.82 -16.20
N VAL A 24 -6.55 -9.21 -15.01
CA VAL A 24 -5.34 -9.17 -14.18
C VAL A 24 -5.32 -10.37 -13.24
N SER A 25 -4.18 -11.10 -13.25
CA SER A 25 -3.95 -12.24 -12.36
C SER A 25 -2.56 -12.17 -11.76
N PHE A 26 -2.46 -12.43 -10.46
CA PHE A 26 -1.19 -12.55 -9.73
C PHE A 26 -1.40 -13.17 -8.35
N ASP A 27 -0.33 -13.68 -7.78
CA ASP A 27 -0.26 -14.10 -6.37
C ASP A 27 0.69 -13.17 -5.61
N LEU A 28 0.41 -12.95 -4.32
CA LEU A 28 1.29 -12.29 -3.37
C LEU A 28 1.58 -13.25 -2.22
N TRP A 29 2.85 -13.40 -1.89
CA TRP A 29 3.30 -14.29 -0.84
C TRP A 29 3.49 -13.56 0.49
N PRO A 30 3.44 -14.26 1.65
CA PRO A 30 3.82 -13.64 2.92
C PRO A 30 5.21 -13.02 2.85
N GLY A 31 5.37 -11.80 3.39
CA GLY A 31 6.63 -11.07 3.39
C GLY A 31 7.09 -10.52 2.03
N GLU A 32 6.32 -10.73 0.95
CA GLU A 32 6.65 -10.25 -0.40
C GLU A 32 6.16 -8.82 -0.62
N VAL A 33 6.98 -8.01 -1.29
CA VAL A 33 6.59 -6.69 -1.80
C VAL A 33 6.38 -6.76 -3.31
N LEU A 34 5.13 -6.59 -3.75
CA LEU A 34 4.73 -6.54 -5.15
C LEU A 34 4.55 -5.09 -5.60
N GLY A 35 5.38 -4.63 -6.53
CA GLY A 35 5.25 -3.32 -7.16
C GLY A 35 4.34 -3.38 -8.40
N ILE A 36 3.39 -2.45 -8.51
CA ILE A 36 2.56 -2.25 -9.69
C ILE A 36 2.97 -0.91 -10.30
N VAL A 37 3.60 -0.95 -11.48
CA VAL A 37 4.18 0.22 -12.13
C VAL A 37 3.55 0.47 -13.51
N GLY A 38 3.69 1.68 -14.03
CA GLY A 38 3.18 2.09 -15.32
C GLY A 38 2.77 3.56 -15.34
N GLU A 39 2.43 4.09 -16.51
CA GLU A 39 2.01 5.48 -16.69
C GLU A 39 0.73 5.84 -15.92
N SER A 40 0.50 7.16 -15.72
CA SER A 40 -0.76 7.66 -15.20
C SER A 40 -1.93 7.21 -16.09
N GLY A 41 -3.02 6.75 -15.47
CA GLY A 41 -4.17 6.25 -16.20
C GLY A 41 -4.08 4.78 -16.66
N SER A 42 -2.98 4.06 -16.40
CA SER A 42 -2.85 2.64 -16.79
C SER A 42 -3.71 1.66 -15.98
N GLY A 43 -4.49 2.13 -14.99
CA GLY A 43 -5.42 1.31 -14.21
C GLY A 43 -4.92 0.87 -12.83
N LYS A 44 -3.68 1.21 -12.43
CA LYS A 44 -3.04 0.79 -11.16
C LYS A 44 -3.87 1.10 -9.91
N THR A 45 -4.26 2.36 -9.73
CA THR A 45 -5.06 2.79 -8.57
C THR A 45 -6.45 2.11 -8.56
N THR A 46 -7.04 1.86 -9.74
CA THR A 46 -8.31 1.12 -9.83
C THR A 46 -8.13 -0.34 -9.41
N LEU A 47 -7.05 -0.98 -9.86
CA LEU A 47 -6.68 -2.33 -9.43
C LEU A 47 -6.44 -2.37 -7.92
N LEU A 48 -5.65 -1.43 -7.38
CA LEU A 48 -5.38 -1.36 -5.94
C LEU A 48 -6.67 -1.20 -5.11
N LYS A 49 -7.61 -0.36 -5.57
CA LYS A 49 -8.92 -0.19 -4.92
C LYS A 49 -9.74 -1.49 -4.93
N SER A 50 -9.67 -2.26 -6.01
CA SER A 50 -10.39 -3.54 -6.11
C SER A 50 -9.80 -4.60 -5.19
N ILE A 51 -8.47 -4.78 -5.19
CA ILE A 51 -7.82 -5.79 -4.34
C ILE A 51 -7.82 -5.42 -2.86
N SER A 52 -7.91 -4.12 -2.53
CA SER A 52 -8.08 -3.64 -1.15
C SER A 52 -9.54 -3.56 -0.69
N SER A 53 -10.47 -4.18 -1.42
CA SER A 53 -11.92 -4.23 -1.10
C SER A 53 -12.62 -2.86 -1.04
N ARG A 54 -12.09 -1.85 -1.70
CA ARG A 54 -12.66 -0.50 -1.78
C ARG A 54 -13.49 -0.27 -3.06
N LEU A 55 -13.37 -1.19 -4.02
CA LEU A 55 -14.11 -1.20 -5.27
C LEU A 55 -14.41 -2.66 -5.63
N THR A 56 -15.70 -2.99 -5.79
CA THR A 56 -16.09 -4.33 -6.23
C THR A 56 -15.77 -4.49 -7.71
N PRO A 57 -14.95 -5.49 -8.10
CA PRO A 57 -14.66 -5.76 -9.51
C PRO A 57 -15.91 -6.26 -10.24
N GLN A 58 -15.90 -6.15 -11.58
CA GLN A 58 -17.01 -6.64 -12.41
C GLN A 58 -16.96 -8.15 -12.61
N SER A 59 -15.73 -8.71 -12.64
CA SER A 59 -15.53 -10.15 -12.76
C SER A 59 -14.14 -10.56 -12.22
N GLY A 60 -13.94 -11.86 -12.09
CA GLY A 60 -12.74 -12.45 -11.51
C GLY A 60 -12.90 -12.75 -10.03
N GLU A 61 -11.85 -13.24 -9.40
CA GLU A 61 -11.85 -13.65 -8.01
C GLU A 61 -10.64 -13.09 -7.26
N ILE A 62 -10.86 -12.73 -6.00
CA ILE A 62 -9.82 -12.38 -5.05
C ILE A 62 -9.96 -13.33 -3.85
N GLN A 63 -8.87 -14.04 -3.53
CA GLN A 63 -8.77 -14.89 -2.36
C GLN A 63 -7.72 -14.34 -1.41
N TYR A 64 -8.07 -14.21 -0.13
CA TYR A 64 -7.15 -13.93 0.96
C TYR A 64 -7.09 -15.14 1.87
N GLN A 65 -5.89 -15.72 2.02
CA GLN A 65 -5.69 -16.97 2.78
C GLN A 65 -6.68 -18.08 2.35
N ASN A 66 -6.82 -18.29 1.04
CA ASN A 66 -7.77 -19.24 0.42
C ASN A 66 -9.26 -19.00 0.72
N ARG A 67 -9.62 -17.84 1.23
CA ARG A 67 -11.02 -17.44 1.43
C ARG A 67 -11.40 -16.37 0.41
N SER A 68 -12.48 -16.60 -0.32
CA SER A 68 -13.00 -15.60 -1.29
C SER A 68 -13.36 -14.30 -0.57
N LEU A 69 -12.72 -13.19 -0.97
CA LEU A 69 -12.91 -11.89 -0.36
C LEU A 69 -14.36 -11.39 -0.48
N TYR A 70 -14.94 -11.57 -1.65
CA TYR A 70 -16.34 -11.17 -1.93
C TYR A 70 -17.36 -12.22 -1.53
N GLY A 71 -16.95 -13.43 -1.18
CA GLY A 71 -17.77 -14.45 -0.54
C GLY A 71 -17.89 -14.29 0.97
N MET A 72 -17.05 -13.44 1.59
CA MET A 72 -17.15 -13.13 3.02
C MET A 72 -18.36 -12.26 3.32
N SER A 73 -18.89 -12.38 4.56
CA SER A 73 -19.87 -11.43 5.06
C SER A 73 -19.27 -10.02 5.12
N GLU A 74 -20.13 -8.99 5.02
CA GLU A 74 -19.66 -7.60 5.13
C GLU A 74 -19.00 -7.32 6.50
N ALA A 75 -19.46 -7.98 7.56
CA ALA A 75 -18.89 -7.86 8.89
C ALA A 75 -17.48 -8.45 8.96
N ASP A 76 -17.26 -9.65 8.40
CA ASP A 76 -15.93 -10.29 8.35
C ASP A 76 -14.96 -9.47 7.51
N ARG A 77 -15.40 -8.97 6.36
CA ARG A 77 -14.60 -8.12 5.50
C ARG A 77 -14.22 -6.81 6.17
N ARG A 78 -15.14 -6.16 6.90
CA ARG A 78 -14.81 -4.96 7.69
C ARG A 78 -13.86 -5.26 8.84
N CYS A 79 -13.98 -6.42 9.48
CA CYS A 79 -13.05 -6.86 10.50
C CYS A 79 -11.64 -7.00 9.90
N LEU A 80 -11.50 -7.73 8.79
CA LEU A 80 -10.26 -7.92 8.06
C LEU A 80 -9.55 -6.59 7.74
N LEU A 81 -10.30 -5.63 7.16
CA LEU A 81 -9.80 -4.30 6.82
C LEU A 81 -9.34 -3.47 8.03
N ARG A 82 -9.83 -3.75 9.23
CA ARG A 82 -9.50 -3.02 10.44
C ARG A 82 -8.35 -3.64 11.22
N THR A 83 -8.15 -4.95 11.12
CA THR A 83 -7.24 -5.71 11.99
C THR A 83 -6.04 -6.27 11.25
N GLU A 84 -6.22 -6.79 10.03
CA GLU A 84 -5.18 -7.50 9.29
C GLU A 84 -4.64 -6.73 8.08
N TRP A 85 -5.37 -5.71 7.60
CA TRP A 85 -4.99 -4.95 6.42
C TRP A 85 -4.70 -3.48 6.75
N GLY A 86 -3.67 -2.93 6.10
CA GLY A 86 -3.36 -1.50 6.09
C GLY A 86 -3.60 -0.91 4.70
N VAL A 87 -4.02 0.36 4.65
CA VAL A 87 -4.12 1.11 3.39
C VAL A 87 -3.49 2.48 3.56
N VAL A 88 -2.42 2.72 2.83
CA VAL A 88 -1.70 4.00 2.76
C VAL A 88 -2.12 4.72 1.49
N HIS A 89 -2.74 5.88 1.64
CA HIS A 89 -3.25 6.70 0.56
C HIS A 89 -2.18 7.65 0.01
N GLN A 90 -2.29 8.01 -1.25
CA GLN A 90 -1.46 9.03 -1.90
C GLN A 90 -1.57 10.37 -1.18
N HIS A 91 -2.79 10.80 -0.85
CA HIS A 91 -3.02 12.00 -0.02
C HIS A 91 -3.18 11.57 1.44
N PRO A 92 -2.21 11.88 2.32
CA PRO A 92 -2.18 11.35 3.69
C PRO A 92 -3.43 11.69 4.50
N LEU A 93 -4.02 12.87 4.29
CA LEU A 93 -5.24 13.30 4.98
C LEU A 93 -6.50 12.50 4.61
N ASP A 94 -6.47 11.73 3.53
CA ASP A 94 -7.58 10.82 3.18
C ASP A 94 -7.57 9.54 4.05
N GLY A 95 -6.40 9.19 4.59
CA GLY A 95 -6.21 8.09 5.53
C GLY A 95 -6.26 8.50 7.00
N LEU A 96 -6.40 9.80 7.31
CA LEU A 96 -6.35 10.35 8.65
C LEU A 96 -7.66 11.07 9.03
N ARG A 97 -8.02 10.99 10.30
CA ARG A 97 -9.10 11.82 10.85
C ARG A 97 -8.55 13.19 11.24
N ARG A 98 -8.86 14.20 10.44
CA ARG A 98 -8.29 15.55 10.54
C ARG A 98 -8.56 16.25 11.88
N GLN A 99 -9.67 15.92 12.54
CA GLN A 99 -10.12 16.52 13.82
C GLN A 99 -9.77 15.65 15.04
N VAL A 100 -9.03 14.57 14.84
CA VAL A 100 -8.57 13.66 15.89
C VAL A 100 -7.06 13.81 16.01
N SER A 101 -6.53 13.86 17.22
CA SER A 101 -5.10 14.00 17.47
C SER A 101 -4.29 12.86 16.83
N ALA A 102 -2.98 13.05 16.68
CA ALA A 102 -2.08 12.02 16.14
C ALA A 102 -2.19 10.71 16.94
N GLY A 103 -2.13 10.79 18.26
CA GLY A 103 -2.31 9.63 19.14
C GLY A 103 -3.69 8.99 19.02
N GLY A 104 -4.73 9.81 18.84
CA GLY A 104 -6.10 9.32 18.62
C GLY A 104 -6.26 8.60 17.30
N ASN A 105 -5.60 9.06 16.22
CA ASN A 105 -5.58 8.40 14.94
C ASN A 105 -4.95 7.00 15.00
N ILE A 106 -3.84 6.84 15.74
CA ILE A 106 -3.18 5.56 15.97
C ILE A 106 -4.03 4.68 16.91
N GLY A 107 -4.50 5.27 18.04
CA GLY A 107 -5.25 4.56 19.07
C GLY A 107 -6.59 3.99 18.58
N GLU A 108 -7.24 4.63 17.61
CA GLU A 108 -8.47 4.12 17.00
C GLU A 108 -8.28 2.73 16.39
N ARG A 109 -7.14 2.47 15.77
CA ARG A 109 -6.82 1.15 15.19
C ARG A 109 -6.64 0.10 16.28
N LEU A 110 -5.96 0.46 17.38
CA LEU A 110 -5.80 -0.43 18.53
C LEU A 110 -7.14 -0.76 19.19
N MET A 111 -8.03 0.24 19.33
CA MET A 111 -9.39 0.00 19.84
C MET A 111 -10.19 -0.95 18.93
N ALA A 112 -9.97 -0.91 17.63
CA ALA A 112 -10.61 -1.83 16.68
C ALA A 112 -10.16 -3.28 16.85
N THR A 113 -8.94 -3.52 17.37
CA THR A 113 -8.43 -4.86 17.72
C THR A 113 -8.77 -5.30 19.14
N GLY A 114 -9.54 -4.50 19.88
CA GLY A 114 -10.02 -4.86 21.21
C GLY A 114 -9.31 -4.17 22.37
N ALA A 115 -8.27 -3.34 22.13
CA ALA A 115 -7.63 -2.58 23.19
C ALA A 115 -8.63 -1.63 23.86
N ARG A 116 -8.61 -1.56 25.21
CA ARG A 116 -9.55 -0.74 26.01
C ARG A 116 -8.85 0.14 27.03
N HIS A 117 -7.61 -0.17 27.39
CA HIS A 117 -6.88 0.57 28.42
C HIS A 117 -6.22 1.81 27.82
N TYR A 118 -6.71 3.00 28.18
CA TYR A 118 -6.25 4.27 27.61
C TYR A 118 -4.75 4.50 27.74
N GLY A 119 -4.16 4.23 28.92
CA GLY A 119 -2.73 4.41 29.16
C GLY A 119 -1.86 3.55 28.24
N GLU A 120 -2.24 2.30 28.00
CA GLU A 120 -1.53 1.39 27.10
C GLU A 120 -1.67 1.82 25.64
N ILE A 121 -2.88 2.24 25.24
CA ILE A 121 -3.14 2.77 23.89
C ILE A 121 -2.26 4.01 23.65
N ARG A 122 -2.22 4.94 24.62
CA ARG A 122 -1.43 6.16 24.50
C ARG A 122 0.08 5.86 24.46
N ALA A 123 0.57 4.98 25.33
CA ALA A 123 1.97 4.57 25.34
C ALA A 123 2.39 3.88 24.03
N THR A 124 1.52 3.04 23.49
CA THR A 124 1.75 2.41 22.18
C THR A 124 1.75 3.43 21.04
N ALA A 125 0.83 4.40 21.08
CA ALA A 125 0.80 5.47 20.08
C ALA A 125 2.07 6.34 20.14
N GLN A 126 2.60 6.63 21.34
CA GLN A 126 3.87 7.36 21.50
C GLN A 126 5.04 6.63 20.86
N ARG A 127 5.18 5.32 21.13
CA ARG A 127 6.22 4.49 20.52
C ARG A 127 6.13 4.48 18.99
N TRP A 128 4.93 4.35 18.44
CA TRP A 128 4.73 4.36 16.98
C TRP A 128 4.99 5.74 16.36
N LEU A 129 4.74 6.85 17.05
CA LEU A 129 5.17 8.17 16.59
C LEU A 129 6.70 8.25 16.48
N GLU A 130 7.42 7.79 17.52
CA GLU A 130 8.90 7.73 17.49
C GLU A 130 9.42 6.81 16.41
N GLU A 131 8.80 5.63 16.21
CA GLU A 131 9.14 4.66 15.16
C GLU A 131 9.08 5.28 13.76
N VAL A 132 8.10 6.16 13.53
CA VAL A 132 7.98 6.89 12.25
C VAL A 132 8.65 8.28 12.29
N GLU A 133 9.58 8.50 13.21
CA GLU A 133 10.36 9.74 13.36
C GLU A 133 9.48 11.00 13.56
N ILE A 134 8.38 10.88 14.29
CA ILE A 134 7.57 12.00 14.78
C ILE A 134 7.80 12.11 16.29
N PRO A 135 8.18 13.29 16.81
CA PRO A 135 8.38 13.45 18.25
C PRO A 135 7.14 13.05 19.04
N ALA A 136 7.29 12.21 20.09
CA ALA A 136 6.20 11.74 20.93
C ALA A 136 5.43 12.88 21.62
N SER A 137 6.07 14.04 21.82
CA SER A 137 5.42 15.25 22.34
C SER A 137 4.30 15.78 21.46
N ARG A 138 4.28 15.41 20.17
CA ARG A 138 3.26 15.81 19.19
C ARG A 138 2.02 14.90 19.19
N ILE A 139 1.90 13.99 20.16
CA ILE A 139 0.80 13.01 20.23
C ILE A 139 -0.60 13.64 20.30
N ASP A 140 -0.71 14.82 20.89
CA ASP A 140 -1.99 15.54 21.05
C ASP A 140 -2.26 16.52 19.88
N ASP A 141 -1.30 16.69 18.98
CA ASP A 141 -1.45 17.59 17.82
C ASP A 141 -2.39 17.01 16.76
N LEU A 142 -3.06 17.91 16.05
CA LEU A 142 -3.92 17.52 14.91
C LEU A 142 -3.08 17.25 13.65
N PRO A 143 -3.46 16.28 12.81
CA PRO A 143 -2.76 15.99 11.56
C PRO A 143 -2.59 17.19 10.63
N THR A 144 -3.52 18.14 10.67
CA THR A 144 -3.49 19.36 9.86
C THR A 144 -2.36 20.32 10.23
N THR A 145 -1.73 20.16 11.40
CA THR A 145 -0.56 20.96 11.84
C THR A 145 0.77 20.32 11.43
N PHE A 146 0.73 19.14 10.81
CA PHE A 146 1.92 18.40 10.38
C PHE A 146 2.28 18.77 8.94
N SER A 147 3.58 18.71 8.61
CA SER A 147 4.03 18.76 7.21
C SER A 147 3.51 17.55 6.43
N GLY A 148 3.51 17.63 5.09
CA GLY A 148 3.07 16.53 4.24
C GLY A 148 3.80 15.20 4.54
N GLY A 149 5.13 15.24 4.72
CA GLY A 149 5.92 14.08 5.12
C GLY A 149 5.57 13.53 6.49
N MET A 150 5.29 14.41 7.48
CA MET A 150 4.84 13.98 8.80
C MET A 150 3.43 13.38 8.76
N GLN A 151 2.53 13.93 7.95
CA GLN A 151 1.20 13.38 7.75
C GLN A 151 1.29 11.96 7.13
N GLN A 152 2.18 11.77 6.16
CA GLN A 152 2.40 10.45 5.55
C GLN A 152 2.96 9.45 6.56
N ARG A 153 3.94 9.84 7.37
CA ARG A 153 4.48 9.02 8.46
C ARG A 153 3.43 8.67 9.51
N LEU A 154 2.58 9.62 9.89
CA LEU A 154 1.46 9.36 10.79
C LEU A 154 0.45 8.37 10.19
N GLN A 155 0.16 8.49 8.90
CA GLN A 155 -0.71 7.54 8.20
C GLN A 155 -0.12 6.12 8.20
N ILE A 156 1.19 6.00 8.02
CA ILE A 156 1.91 4.73 8.10
C ILE A 156 1.81 4.16 9.51
N ALA A 157 2.16 4.93 10.56
CA ALA A 157 2.05 4.50 11.95
C ALA A 157 0.64 4.01 12.30
N ARG A 158 -0.38 4.77 11.89
CA ARG A 158 -1.79 4.38 12.05
C ARG A 158 -2.11 3.04 11.43
N ASN A 159 -1.57 2.73 10.26
CA ASN A 159 -1.84 1.47 9.58
C ASN A 159 -1.04 0.30 10.15
N LEU A 160 0.21 0.53 10.58
CA LEU A 160 1.09 -0.53 11.03
C LEU A 160 0.96 -0.89 12.51
N VAL A 161 0.35 -0.03 13.34
CA VAL A 161 0.20 -0.26 14.79
C VAL A 161 -0.55 -1.55 15.15
N THR A 162 -1.38 -2.07 14.25
CA THR A 162 -2.10 -3.34 14.43
C THR A 162 -1.31 -4.55 13.96
N HIS A 163 -0.06 -4.38 13.52
CA HIS A 163 0.77 -5.41 12.89
C HIS A 163 0.01 -6.14 11.77
N PRO A 164 -0.44 -5.41 10.74
CA PRO A 164 -1.21 -6.00 9.65
C PRO A 164 -0.38 -7.03 8.90
N ARG A 165 -1.02 -8.02 8.30
CA ARG A 165 -0.35 -9.01 7.44
C ARG A 165 -0.16 -8.50 6.01
N LEU A 166 -1.01 -7.57 5.57
CA LEU A 166 -1.03 -7.05 4.20
C LEU A 166 -1.23 -5.53 4.22
N VAL A 167 -0.38 -4.83 3.48
CA VAL A 167 -0.48 -3.37 3.32
C VAL A 167 -0.58 -3.01 1.84
N PHE A 168 -1.55 -2.18 1.52
CA PHE A 168 -1.73 -1.58 0.19
C PHE A 168 -1.24 -0.13 0.24
N MET A 169 -0.37 0.27 -0.68
CA MET A 169 0.19 1.62 -0.75
C MET A 169 -0.06 2.22 -2.14
N ASP A 170 -0.73 3.35 -2.18
CA ASP A 170 -0.99 4.11 -3.41
C ASP A 170 -0.07 5.33 -3.43
N GLU A 171 0.98 5.32 -4.27
CA GLU A 171 1.94 6.42 -4.44
C GLU A 171 2.44 7.00 -3.10
N PRO A 172 2.99 6.20 -2.16
CA PRO A 172 3.22 6.62 -0.78
C PRO A 172 4.22 7.78 -0.62
N THR A 173 5.00 8.08 -1.66
CA THR A 173 5.97 9.18 -1.70
C THR A 173 5.55 10.33 -2.60
N GLY A 174 4.38 10.21 -3.25
CA GLY A 174 3.90 11.20 -4.20
C GLY A 174 3.70 12.58 -3.58
N GLY A 175 4.19 13.62 -4.27
CA GLY A 175 4.04 15.02 -3.82
C GLY A 175 4.95 15.44 -2.66
N LEU A 176 5.94 14.62 -2.28
CA LEU A 176 6.95 14.97 -1.29
C LEU A 176 8.22 15.47 -1.97
N ASP A 177 8.94 16.38 -1.29
CA ASP A 177 10.27 16.80 -1.72
C ASP A 177 11.25 15.62 -1.74
N VAL A 178 12.24 15.63 -2.64
CA VAL A 178 13.18 14.51 -2.86
C VAL A 178 13.87 14.05 -1.56
N SER A 179 14.28 14.99 -0.69
CA SER A 179 14.93 14.66 0.58
C SER A 179 13.97 14.00 1.59
N VAL A 180 12.71 14.42 1.59
CA VAL A 180 11.65 13.83 2.43
C VAL A 180 11.26 12.46 1.90
N GLN A 181 11.18 12.32 0.58
CA GLN A 181 10.91 11.05 -0.09
C GLN A 181 11.98 10.00 0.24
N ALA A 182 13.28 10.34 0.11
CA ALA A 182 14.37 9.42 0.43
C ALA A 182 14.28 8.89 1.87
N ARG A 183 14.10 9.78 2.85
CA ARG A 183 13.94 9.39 4.27
C ARG A 183 12.71 8.50 4.51
N LEU A 184 11.61 8.81 3.84
CA LEU A 184 10.38 8.01 3.95
C LEU A 184 10.57 6.61 3.36
N LEU A 185 11.31 6.48 2.26
CA LEU A 185 11.62 5.19 1.64
C LEU A 185 12.54 4.34 2.52
N ASP A 186 13.56 4.93 3.14
CA ASP A 186 14.43 4.24 4.08
C ASP A 186 13.62 3.71 5.28
N LEU A 187 12.74 4.56 5.84
CA LEU A 187 11.83 4.16 6.91
C LEU A 187 10.91 3.01 6.48
N LEU A 188 10.25 3.12 5.33
CA LEU A 188 9.36 2.08 4.82
C LEU A 188 10.08 0.76 4.60
N ARG A 189 11.30 0.80 4.04
CA ARG A 189 12.12 -0.39 3.82
C ARG A 189 12.45 -1.09 5.14
N GLY A 190 12.84 -0.34 6.17
CA GLY A 190 13.06 -0.89 7.51
C GLY A 190 11.80 -1.55 8.07
N LEU A 191 10.68 -0.83 8.08
CA LEU A 191 9.40 -1.34 8.63
C LEU A 191 8.88 -2.58 7.89
N VAL A 192 9.03 -2.65 6.57
CA VAL A 192 8.62 -3.82 5.76
C VAL A 192 9.41 -5.05 6.18
N VAL A 193 10.72 -4.93 6.34
CA VAL A 193 11.60 -6.03 6.75
C VAL A 193 11.35 -6.43 8.21
N ASP A 194 11.34 -5.46 9.12
CA ASP A 194 11.25 -5.70 10.57
C ASP A 194 9.90 -6.31 10.99
N LEU A 195 8.84 -6.01 10.26
CA LEU A 195 7.49 -6.49 10.51
C LEU A 195 7.07 -7.66 9.62
N ASP A 196 7.95 -8.14 8.72
CA ASP A 196 7.66 -9.21 7.74
C ASP A 196 6.34 -8.94 6.96
N LEU A 197 6.20 -7.71 6.44
CA LEU A 197 4.97 -7.26 5.80
C LEU A 197 4.87 -7.78 4.37
N ALA A 198 3.70 -8.32 4.01
CA ALA A 198 3.33 -8.42 2.61
C ALA A 198 2.77 -7.06 2.14
N VAL A 199 3.27 -6.55 1.01
CA VAL A 199 2.90 -5.22 0.51
C VAL A 199 2.54 -5.26 -0.97
N VAL A 200 1.46 -4.57 -1.35
CA VAL A 200 1.22 -4.16 -2.74
C VAL A 200 1.40 -2.66 -2.83
N ILE A 201 2.42 -2.23 -3.56
CA ILE A 201 2.72 -0.81 -3.78
C ILE A 201 2.44 -0.41 -5.23
N VAL A 202 1.64 0.63 -5.41
CA VAL A 202 1.43 1.28 -6.71
C VAL A 202 2.31 2.51 -6.78
N THR A 203 3.11 2.62 -7.83
CA THR A 203 3.93 3.81 -8.09
C THR A 203 4.22 3.98 -9.59
N HIS A 204 4.46 5.20 -10.01
CA HIS A 204 5.01 5.51 -11.34
C HIS A 204 6.53 5.75 -11.28
N ASP A 205 7.11 5.81 -10.09
CA ASP A 205 8.55 5.98 -9.87
C ASP A 205 9.24 4.62 -9.81
N LEU A 206 10.05 4.32 -10.84
CA LEU A 206 10.81 3.06 -10.90
C LEU A 206 11.93 2.98 -9.86
N GLY A 207 12.44 4.13 -9.38
CA GLY A 207 13.41 4.16 -8.28
C GLY A 207 12.79 3.67 -6.97
N VAL A 208 11.56 4.12 -6.68
CA VAL A 208 10.76 3.62 -5.55
C VAL A 208 10.50 2.12 -5.67
N ALA A 209 10.09 1.68 -6.88
CA ALA A 209 9.82 0.28 -7.15
C ALA A 209 11.09 -0.58 -6.99
N ARG A 210 12.24 -0.13 -7.51
CA ARG A 210 13.53 -0.82 -7.37
C ARG A 210 13.98 -0.95 -5.91
N LEU A 211 13.72 0.07 -5.11
CA LEU A 211 14.15 0.09 -3.71
C LEU A 211 13.32 -0.82 -2.80
N LEU A 212 12.02 -0.94 -3.08
CA LEU A 212 11.08 -1.60 -2.17
C LEU A 212 10.53 -2.93 -2.68
N ALA A 213 10.34 -3.10 -3.99
CA ALA A 213 9.62 -4.24 -4.53
C ALA A 213 10.54 -5.43 -4.86
N ASP A 214 10.12 -6.63 -4.47
CA ASP A 214 10.77 -7.88 -4.85
C ASP A 214 10.41 -8.27 -6.30
N ARG A 215 9.16 -8.01 -6.67
CA ARG A 215 8.60 -8.35 -7.99
C ARG A 215 7.73 -7.22 -8.51
N LEU A 216 7.70 -7.08 -9.85
CA LEU A 216 6.92 -6.04 -10.53
C LEU A 216 5.83 -6.62 -11.42
N LEU A 217 4.72 -5.88 -11.48
CA LEU A 217 3.72 -5.95 -12.54
C LEU A 217 3.75 -4.63 -13.30
N VAL A 218 4.06 -4.67 -14.58
CA VAL A 218 4.04 -3.49 -15.45
C VAL A 218 2.68 -3.40 -16.12
N MET A 219 1.96 -2.31 -15.87
CA MET A 219 0.63 -2.09 -16.42
C MET A 219 0.63 -1.03 -17.52
N LYS A 220 -0.03 -1.36 -18.63
CA LYS A 220 -0.32 -0.45 -19.73
C LYS A 220 -1.78 -0.61 -20.17
N GLN A 221 -2.51 0.51 -20.27
CA GLN A 221 -3.90 0.53 -20.75
C GLN A 221 -4.81 -0.53 -20.11
N GLY A 222 -4.68 -0.71 -18.80
CA GLY A 222 -5.49 -1.65 -18.02
C GLY A 222 -5.06 -3.11 -18.07
N GLN A 223 -3.95 -3.43 -18.70
CA GLN A 223 -3.43 -4.80 -18.81
C GLN A 223 -2.05 -4.92 -18.18
N VAL A 224 -1.73 -6.09 -17.66
CA VAL A 224 -0.37 -6.43 -17.26
C VAL A 224 0.38 -6.86 -18.54
N VAL A 225 1.41 -6.11 -18.90
CA VAL A 225 2.19 -6.36 -20.13
C VAL A 225 3.49 -7.09 -19.86
N GLU A 226 4.01 -6.98 -18.62
CA GLU A 226 5.20 -7.70 -18.18
C GLU A 226 5.16 -7.91 -16.67
N SER A 227 5.72 -9.03 -16.18
CA SER A 227 5.85 -9.33 -14.77
C SER A 227 7.10 -10.17 -14.49
N GLY A 228 7.71 -9.97 -13.34
CA GLY A 228 8.91 -10.72 -12.93
C GLY A 228 9.61 -10.12 -11.72
N LEU A 229 10.76 -10.67 -11.36
CA LEU A 229 11.63 -10.10 -10.34
C LEU A 229 12.01 -8.67 -10.73
N THR A 230 12.07 -7.77 -9.76
CA THR A 230 12.29 -6.34 -9.99
C THR A 230 13.54 -6.06 -10.82
N ASP A 231 14.68 -6.64 -10.42
CA ASP A 231 15.94 -6.43 -11.15
C ASP A 231 15.85 -6.94 -12.58
N ARG A 232 15.21 -8.10 -12.82
CA ARG A 232 15.04 -8.63 -14.16
C ARG A 232 14.18 -7.72 -15.05
N VAL A 233 13.06 -7.24 -14.53
CA VAL A 233 12.15 -6.36 -15.27
C VAL A 233 12.78 -5.01 -15.58
N LEU A 234 13.62 -4.50 -14.66
CA LEU A 234 14.24 -3.17 -14.80
C LEU A 234 15.57 -3.20 -15.57
N ASP A 235 16.35 -4.29 -15.48
CA ASP A 235 17.66 -4.37 -16.12
C ASP A 235 17.63 -5.06 -17.49
N ASP A 236 16.68 -5.99 -17.71
CA ASP A 236 16.49 -6.71 -18.97
C ASP A 236 15.00 -6.79 -19.37
N PRO A 237 14.34 -5.63 -19.60
CA PRO A 237 12.92 -5.59 -19.97
C PRO A 237 12.68 -6.23 -21.35
N HIS A 238 11.68 -7.11 -21.40
CA HIS A 238 11.34 -7.81 -22.64
C HIS A 238 10.24 -7.10 -23.45
N HIS A 239 9.25 -6.52 -22.77
CA HIS A 239 8.16 -5.85 -23.47
C HIS A 239 8.58 -4.44 -23.94
N PRO A 240 8.28 -4.03 -25.21
CA PRO A 240 8.69 -2.73 -25.75
C PRO A 240 8.26 -1.53 -24.91
N TYR A 241 7.10 -1.62 -24.26
CA TYR A 241 6.64 -0.57 -23.37
C TYR A 241 7.49 -0.49 -22.08
N THR A 242 7.89 -1.62 -21.51
CA THR A 242 8.77 -1.65 -20.33
C THR A 242 10.14 -1.07 -20.66
N GLN A 243 10.68 -1.42 -21.86
CA GLN A 243 11.93 -0.84 -22.36
C GLN A 243 11.85 0.69 -22.47
N LEU A 244 10.73 1.20 -23.00
CA LEU A 244 10.49 2.65 -23.09
C LEU A 244 10.38 3.27 -21.68
N LEU A 245 9.65 2.63 -20.76
CA LEU A 245 9.46 3.12 -19.40
C LEU A 245 10.78 3.21 -18.65
N VAL A 246 11.62 2.18 -18.73
CA VAL A 246 12.95 2.14 -18.08
C VAL A 246 13.89 3.16 -18.70
N SER A 247 13.94 3.25 -20.04
CA SER A 247 14.83 4.20 -20.73
C SER A 247 14.47 5.67 -20.44
N SER A 248 13.22 5.98 -20.18
CA SER A 248 12.78 7.35 -19.84
C SER A 248 13.29 7.83 -18.47
N VAL A 249 13.58 6.91 -17.55
CA VAL A 249 14.12 7.23 -16.22
C VAL A 249 15.64 7.46 -16.26
N LEU A 250 16.34 6.79 -17.19
CA LEU A 250 17.79 6.95 -17.32
C LEU A 250 18.23 8.27 -17.99
N GLN A 251 17.26 9.04 -18.54
CA GLN A 251 17.51 10.31 -19.23
C GLN A 251 17.26 11.56 -18.36
N ASN A 252 16.76 11.39 -17.13
CA ASN A 252 16.54 12.44 -16.14
C ASN A 252 17.51 12.31 -14.96
#